data_5043b7c2fb99e8197484c89e5ec4e59c
#
_entry.id   5043b7c2fb99e8197484c89e5ec4e59c
#
_cell.length_a   1.000
_cell.length_b   1.000
_cell.length_c   1.000
_cell.angle_alpha   90.00
_cell.angle_beta   90.00
_cell.angle_gamma   90.00
#
_symmetry.space_group_name_H-M   'P 1'
#
loop_
_entity.id
_entity.type
_entity.pdbx_description
1 polymer ?
#
loop_
_entity_poly.entity_id
_entity_poly.type
_entity_poly.pdbx_seq_one_letter_code
_entity_poly.pdbx_strand_id
1 'polypeptide(L)'
;IAALGAGLSNRDALVAPVTGVVAMSNAVAGQVVEAREAVFEVVDPNRSRVEALAYDTAQALDVVSGSLAVGDARVPLAFVGAARSLREQALPLMFRGEGNALANLALGQPVKVFALTRSTVQGYRVPAAALVKNPANQAIVWVKTAPERFEPRTVTVEPLDGANVAVTTGLKAGDRVVVRGATLVNQVR
;
A
#
# COMPACT_ATOMS: atom_id res chain seq x y z
N ILE A 1 38.08 31.16 36.04
CA ILE A 1 38.69 30.38 34.92
C ILE A 1 38.74 28.87 35.25
N ALA A 2 38.80 28.46 36.54
CA ALA A 2 38.80 27.05 36.93
C ALA A 2 37.43 26.31 36.77
N ALA A 3 36.32 27.06 36.71
CA ALA A 3 34.99 26.49 36.58
C ALA A 3 34.63 26.05 35.14
N LEU A 4 35.31 26.58 34.13
CA LEU A 4 35.12 26.20 32.72
C LEU A 4 35.84 24.89 32.32
N GLY A 5 36.89 24.50 33.08
CA GLY A 5 37.66 23.30 32.79
C GLY A 5 37.02 21.98 33.28
N ALA A 6 36.16 22.04 34.30
CA ALA A 6 35.51 20.85 34.86
C ALA A 6 34.37 20.30 33.98
N GLY A 7 33.78 21.13 33.10
CA GLY A 7 32.73 20.74 32.20
C GLY A 7 33.21 20.04 30.91
N LEU A 8 34.47 20.23 30.52
CA LEU A 8 35.03 19.71 29.27
C LEU A 8 35.56 18.26 29.36
N SER A 9 35.62 17.70 30.57
CA SER A 9 36.08 16.32 30.80
C SER A 9 34.95 15.32 31.04
N ASN A 10 33.71 15.80 31.15
CA ASN A 10 32.58 14.92 31.36
C ASN A 10 32.14 14.31 30.01
N ARG A 11 32.36 13.02 29.86
CA ARG A 11 31.91 12.24 28.69
C ARG A 11 30.61 11.54 29.06
N ASP A 12 29.52 12.09 28.58
CA ASP A 12 28.22 11.41 28.70
C ASP A 12 28.05 10.41 27.55
N ALA A 13 27.78 9.16 27.91
CA ALA A 13 27.51 8.13 26.93
C ALA A 13 26.09 8.27 26.39
N LEU A 14 25.94 8.46 25.08
CA LEU A 14 24.66 8.46 24.42
C LEU A 14 24.25 7.01 24.18
N VAL A 15 23.20 6.54 24.87
CA VAL A 15 22.70 5.15 24.78
C VAL A 15 21.41 5.14 23.97
N ALA A 16 21.31 4.22 23.01
CA ALA A 16 20.08 4.02 22.24
C ALA A 16 18.93 3.56 23.17
N PRO A 17 17.77 4.24 23.15
CA PRO A 17 16.66 3.91 24.05
C PRO A 17 15.93 2.63 23.63
N VAL A 18 16.12 2.17 22.38
CA VAL A 18 15.51 0.97 21.82
C VAL A 18 16.52 0.19 20.98
N THR A 19 16.29 -1.11 20.86
CA THR A 19 17.04 -1.94 19.92
C THR A 19 16.56 -1.64 18.50
N GLY A 20 17.51 -1.35 17.59
CA GLY A 20 17.17 -0.97 16.22
C GLY A 20 18.39 -0.63 15.39
N VAL A 21 18.14 0.03 14.26
CA VAL A 21 19.17 0.56 13.37
C VAL A 21 19.15 2.09 13.39
N VAL A 22 20.31 2.71 13.20
CA VAL A 22 20.40 4.17 13.05
C VAL A 22 19.83 4.56 11.70
N ALA A 23 18.69 5.23 11.70
CA ALA A 23 18.03 5.72 10.48
C ALA A 23 18.65 7.06 10.03
N MET A 24 19.06 7.91 10.98
CA MET A 24 19.64 9.21 10.70
C MET A 24 20.70 9.57 11.75
N SER A 25 21.79 10.18 11.29
CA SER A 25 22.81 10.76 12.13
C SER A 25 23.03 12.22 11.72
N ASN A 26 22.74 13.15 12.63
CA ASN A 26 22.88 14.59 12.40
C ASN A 26 24.13 15.17 13.07
N ALA A 27 24.95 14.34 13.70
CA ALA A 27 26.14 14.79 14.38
C ALA A 27 27.42 14.45 13.63
N VAL A 28 28.35 15.40 13.63
CA VAL A 28 29.72 15.24 13.13
C VAL A 28 30.69 15.39 14.30
N ALA A 29 31.78 14.62 14.30
CA ALA A 29 32.79 14.71 15.34
C ALA A 29 33.34 16.13 15.46
N GLY A 30 33.32 16.69 16.70
CA GLY A 30 33.75 18.06 16.99
C GLY A 30 32.63 19.11 16.85
N GLN A 31 31.43 18.74 16.45
CA GLN A 31 30.28 19.63 16.41
C GLN A 31 29.80 19.96 17.83
N VAL A 32 29.41 21.21 18.07
CA VAL A 32 28.64 21.60 19.25
C VAL A 32 27.18 21.31 18.99
N VAL A 33 26.55 20.55 19.87
CA VAL A 33 25.12 20.22 19.81
C VAL A 33 24.35 21.00 20.88
N GLU A 34 23.19 21.47 20.51
CA GLU A 34 22.29 22.18 21.41
C GLU A 34 21.52 21.20 22.32
N ALA A 35 21.07 21.68 23.48
CA ALA A 35 20.23 20.91 24.36
C ALA A 35 18.90 20.55 23.63
N ARG A 36 18.52 19.28 23.61
CA ARG A 36 17.35 18.69 22.90
C ARG A 36 17.50 18.55 21.38
N GLU A 37 18.68 18.82 20.84
CA GLU A 37 18.95 18.50 19.44
C GLU A 37 18.94 16.98 19.20
N ALA A 38 18.27 16.53 18.15
CA ALA A 38 18.25 15.12 17.76
C ALA A 38 19.56 14.76 17.05
N VAL A 39 20.42 14.05 17.76
CA VAL A 39 21.75 13.64 17.28
C VAL A 39 21.65 12.38 16.42
N PHE A 40 20.88 11.40 16.87
CA PHE A 40 20.62 10.14 16.16
C PHE A 40 19.15 9.80 16.21
N GLU A 41 18.68 9.17 15.17
CA GLU A 41 17.36 8.54 15.14
C GLU A 41 17.54 7.03 15.02
N VAL A 42 16.98 6.28 15.99
CA VAL A 42 17.04 4.80 16.01
C VAL A 42 15.65 4.27 15.80
N VAL A 43 15.50 3.38 14.81
CA VAL A 43 14.23 2.78 14.44
C VAL A 43 14.30 1.24 14.50
N ASP A 44 13.18 0.62 14.85
CA ASP A 44 13.02 -0.82 14.70
C ASP A 44 12.57 -1.14 13.27
N PRO A 45 13.43 -1.73 12.43
CA PRO A 45 13.12 -1.97 11.02
C PRO A 45 12.02 -3.01 10.80
N ASN A 46 11.72 -3.83 11.81
CA ASN A 46 10.70 -4.88 11.72
C ASN A 46 9.29 -4.40 12.12
N ARG A 47 9.17 -3.17 12.62
CA ARG A 47 7.90 -2.57 13.08
C ARG A 47 7.70 -1.22 12.45
N SER A 48 6.73 -1.11 11.57
CA SER A 48 6.48 0.12 10.84
C SER A 48 5.04 0.60 11.01
N ARG A 49 4.89 1.91 11.04
CA ARG A 49 3.60 2.55 10.81
C ARG A 49 3.49 2.91 9.35
N VAL A 50 2.36 2.57 8.77
CA VAL A 50 2.04 2.91 7.38
C VAL A 50 0.84 3.82 7.40
N GLU A 51 0.96 4.97 6.75
CA GLU A 51 -0.13 5.90 6.56
C GLU A 51 -0.59 5.82 5.11
N ALA A 52 -1.89 5.62 4.89
CA ALA A 52 -2.49 5.66 3.57
C ALA A 52 -3.52 6.80 3.50
N LEU A 53 -3.54 7.53 2.39
CA LEU A 53 -4.49 8.59 2.15
C LEU A 53 -5.67 8.04 1.34
N ALA A 54 -6.87 8.04 1.92
CA ALA A 54 -8.09 7.60 1.26
C ALA A 54 -8.92 8.80 0.81
N TYR A 55 -9.12 8.93 -0.49
CA TYR A 55 -9.91 10.00 -1.08
C TYR A 55 -11.43 9.73 -1.02
N ASP A 56 -11.84 8.46 -0.96
CA ASP A 56 -13.21 8.06 -0.69
C ASP A 56 -13.40 7.83 0.81
N THR A 57 -13.99 8.80 1.48
CA THR A 57 -14.21 8.77 2.93
C THR A 57 -15.21 7.69 3.36
N ALA A 58 -16.19 7.35 2.52
CA ALA A 58 -17.17 6.32 2.84
C ALA A 58 -16.51 4.93 2.87
N GLN A 59 -15.70 4.61 1.87
CA GLN A 59 -14.91 3.37 1.86
C GLN A 59 -13.85 3.36 2.96
N ALA A 60 -13.23 4.50 3.25
CA ALA A 60 -12.23 4.64 4.30
C ALA A 60 -12.74 4.23 5.69
N LEU A 61 -13.99 4.58 6.01
CA LEU A 61 -14.61 4.26 7.29
C LEU A 61 -14.98 2.77 7.43
N ASP A 62 -15.04 2.05 6.32
CA ASP A 62 -15.39 0.61 6.29
C ASP A 62 -14.15 -0.31 6.29
N VAL A 63 -12.94 0.26 6.34
CA VAL A 63 -11.69 -0.49 6.35
C VAL A 63 -11.52 -1.30 7.63
N VAL A 64 -11.10 -2.55 7.49
CA VAL A 64 -10.86 -3.48 8.61
C VAL A 64 -9.41 -3.97 8.69
N SER A 65 -8.73 -4.07 7.57
CA SER A 65 -7.33 -4.48 7.49
C SER A 65 -6.70 -3.97 6.20
N GLY A 66 -5.43 -4.26 6.00
CA GLY A 66 -4.75 -3.93 4.75
C GLY A 66 -3.60 -4.87 4.45
N SER A 67 -3.00 -4.66 3.30
CA SER A 67 -1.73 -5.28 2.94
C SER A 67 -0.86 -4.30 2.18
N LEU A 68 0.44 -4.42 2.37
CA LEU A 68 1.47 -3.64 1.71
C LEU A 68 2.13 -4.50 0.62
N ALA A 69 2.29 -3.95 -0.58
CA ALA A 69 3.08 -4.59 -1.62
C ALA A 69 4.57 -4.21 -1.45
N VAL A 70 5.42 -5.22 -1.29
CA VAL A 70 6.89 -5.07 -1.24
C VAL A 70 7.47 -6.02 -2.28
N GLY A 71 7.86 -5.51 -3.45
CA GLY A 71 8.17 -6.35 -4.60
C GLY A 71 6.98 -7.26 -4.94
N ASP A 72 7.22 -8.56 -5.03
CA ASP A 72 6.20 -9.57 -5.30
C ASP A 72 5.48 -10.08 -4.03
N ALA A 73 5.97 -9.69 -2.86
CA ALA A 73 5.39 -10.11 -1.58
C ALA A 73 4.29 -9.16 -1.10
N ARG A 74 3.32 -9.71 -0.38
CA ARG A 74 2.31 -8.95 0.34
C ARG A 74 2.52 -9.13 1.84
N VAL A 75 2.75 -8.00 2.52
CA VAL A 75 2.88 -7.95 3.98
C VAL A 75 1.53 -7.54 4.56
N PRO A 76 0.94 -8.33 5.47
CA PRO A 76 -0.31 -7.98 6.12
C PRO A 76 -0.11 -6.75 7.01
N LEU A 77 -1.13 -5.89 7.03
CA LEU A 77 -1.18 -4.70 7.86
C LEU A 77 -2.39 -4.74 8.77
N ALA A 78 -2.17 -4.53 10.06
CA ALA A 78 -3.25 -4.34 11.02
C ALA A 78 -3.77 -2.89 10.93
N PHE A 79 -5.08 -2.72 10.74
CA PHE A 79 -5.70 -1.40 10.76
C PHE A 79 -5.76 -0.88 12.20
N VAL A 80 -5.24 0.32 12.42
CA VAL A 80 -5.21 0.99 13.73
C VAL A 80 -6.38 1.95 13.86
N GLY A 81 -6.71 2.67 12.80
CA GLY A 81 -7.82 3.62 12.77
C GLY A 81 -7.70 4.64 11.64
N ALA A 82 -8.78 5.38 11.43
CA ALA A 82 -8.82 6.53 10.55
C ALA A 82 -8.67 7.82 11.35
N ALA A 83 -7.99 8.81 10.80
CA ALA A 83 -7.95 10.14 11.37
C ALA A 83 -9.36 10.77 11.36
N ARG A 84 -9.57 11.80 12.20
CA ARG A 84 -10.84 12.55 12.22
C ARG A 84 -10.75 13.89 11.48
N SER A 85 -9.62 14.14 10.84
CA SER A 85 -9.37 15.34 10.04
C SER A 85 -8.84 14.94 8.66
N LEU A 86 -9.27 15.67 7.64
CA LEU A 86 -8.74 15.51 6.29
C LEU A 86 -7.37 16.16 6.17
N ARG A 87 -6.48 15.51 5.43
CA ARG A 87 -5.21 16.06 4.97
C ARG A 87 -5.13 15.93 3.45
N GLU A 88 -4.88 17.04 2.76
CA GLU A 88 -4.84 17.07 1.29
C GLU A 88 -6.11 16.49 0.64
N GLN A 89 -7.28 16.81 1.23
CA GLN A 89 -8.61 16.33 0.80
C GLN A 89 -8.80 14.79 0.93
N ALA A 90 -7.90 14.10 1.61
CA ALA A 90 -7.97 12.67 1.87
C ALA A 90 -8.08 12.38 3.36
N LEU A 91 -8.68 11.26 3.71
CA LEU A 91 -8.73 10.75 5.09
C LEU A 91 -7.51 9.88 5.36
N PRO A 92 -6.61 10.26 6.31
CA PRO A 92 -5.49 9.43 6.69
C PRO A 92 -5.95 8.14 7.40
N LEU A 93 -5.52 7.00 6.89
CA LEU A 93 -5.70 5.69 7.49
C LEU A 93 -4.37 5.22 8.06
N MET A 94 -4.39 4.81 9.32
CA MET A 94 -3.21 4.33 10.02
C MET A 94 -3.21 2.82 10.11
N PHE A 95 -2.09 2.22 9.69
CA PHE A 95 -1.85 0.80 9.78
C PHE A 95 -0.57 0.51 10.55
N ARG A 96 -0.47 -0.69 11.11
CA ARG A 96 0.75 -1.26 11.69
C ARG A 96 1.16 -2.47 10.88
N GLY A 97 2.41 -2.50 10.48
CA GLY A 97 3.05 -3.66 9.85
C GLY A 97 4.15 -4.22 10.76
N GLU A 98 4.30 -5.54 10.76
CA GLU A 98 5.36 -6.24 11.46
C GLU A 98 5.98 -7.30 10.53
N GLY A 99 7.28 -7.51 10.65
CA GLY A 99 8.00 -8.56 9.94
C GLY A 99 9.20 -8.09 9.14
N ASN A 100 10.10 -9.03 8.87
CA ASN A 100 11.39 -8.78 8.21
C ASN A 100 11.30 -8.20 6.80
N ALA A 101 10.17 -8.41 6.10
CA ALA A 101 9.97 -7.83 4.76
C ALA A 101 9.92 -6.28 4.77
N LEU A 102 9.63 -5.68 5.94
CA LEU A 102 9.60 -4.23 6.12
C LEU A 102 11.00 -3.64 6.29
N ALA A 103 11.97 -4.43 6.71
CA ALA A 103 13.33 -3.98 7.02
C ALA A 103 14.06 -3.36 5.82
N ASN A 104 13.61 -3.67 4.59
CA ASN A 104 14.20 -3.12 3.36
C ASN A 104 13.52 -1.81 2.90
N LEU A 105 12.51 -1.33 3.63
CA LEU A 105 11.83 -0.08 3.30
C LEU A 105 12.46 1.09 4.06
N ALA A 106 12.72 2.18 3.35
CA ALA A 106 13.16 3.41 3.97
C ALA A 106 11.99 4.14 4.65
N LEU A 107 12.28 4.87 5.72
CA LEU A 107 11.29 5.78 6.32
C LEU A 107 10.87 6.86 5.31
N GLY A 108 9.58 7.14 5.25
CA GLY A 108 9.02 8.10 4.29
C GLY A 108 8.93 7.58 2.85
N GLN A 109 9.31 6.33 2.58
CA GLN A 109 9.19 5.74 1.26
C GLN A 109 7.72 5.61 0.85
N PRO A 110 7.31 6.08 -0.34
CA PRO A 110 5.96 5.88 -0.85
C PRO A 110 5.73 4.40 -1.17
N VAL A 111 4.61 3.88 -0.69
CA VAL A 111 4.25 2.47 -0.82
C VAL A 111 2.80 2.31 -1.23
N LYS A 112 2.45 1.17 -1.85
CA LYS A 112 1.09 0.87 -2.24
C LYS A 112 0.41 0.00 -1.18
N VAL A 113 -0.65 0.54 -0.57
CA VAL A 113 -1.49 -0.17 0.40
C VAL A 113 -2.77 -0.62 -0.27
N PHE A 114 -3.14 -1.87 -0.03
CA PHE A 114 -4.44 -2.44 -0.40
C PHE A 114 -5.27 -2.56 0.87
N ALA A 115 -6.27 -1.71 1.02
CA ALA A 115 -7.19 -1.75 2.13
C ALA A 115 -8.30 -2.78 1.86
N LEU A 116 -8.66 -3.55 2.89
CA LEU A 116 -9.78 -4.47 2.88
C LEU A 116 -10.93 -3.84 3.66
N THR A 117 -12.09 -3.77 3.04
CA THR A 117 -13.34 -3.25 3.65
C THR A 117 -14.23 -4.39 4.11
N ARG A 118 -15.20 -4.09 5.00
CA ARG A 118 -16.26 -5.04 5.39
C ARG A 118 -17.25 -5.26 4.27
N SER A 119 -17.48 -4.24 3.47
CA SER A 119 -18.42 -4.30 2.35
C SER A 119 -18.02 -5.41 1.40
N THR A 120 -18.98 -6.25 1.05
CA THR A 120 -18.80 -7.34 0.10
C THR A 120 -19.55 -7.03 -1.19
N VAL A 121 -18.93 -7.33 -2.31
CA VAL A 121 -19.54 -7.19 -3.63
C VAL A 121 -19.90 -8.58 -4.15
N GLN A 122 -21.13 -8.73 -4.60
CA GLN A 122 -21.58 -9.95 -5.26
C GLN A 122 -21.17 -9.94 -6.74
N GLY A 123 -20.38 -10.90 -7.17
CA GLY A 123 -19.89 -10.95 -8.55
C GLY A 123 -18.89 -12.07 -8.78
N TYR A 124 -18.41 -12.15 -10.02
CA TYR A 124 -17.38 -13.10 -10.42
C TYR A 124 -16.01 -12.43 -10.32
N ARG A 125 -15.08 -13.06 -9.63
CA ARG A 125 -13.69 -12.60 -9.56
C ARG A 125 -12.99 -12.86 -10.88
N VAL A 126 -12.52 -11.81 -11.54
CA VAL A 126 -11.83 -11.87 -12.82
C VAL A 126 -10.53 -11.09 -12.74
N PRO A 127 -9.40 -11.61 -13.25
CA PRO A 127 -8.15 -10.84 -13.32
C PRO A 127 -8.35 -9.55 -14.12
N ALA A 128 -7.82 -8.44 -13.63
CA ALA A 128 -7.92 -7.13 -14.29
C ALA A 128 -7.34 -7.16 -15.72
N ALA A 129 -6.36 -8.03 -15.99
CA ALA A 129 -5.79 -8.24 -17.32
C ALA A 129 -6.77 -8.80 -18.37
N ALA A 130 -7.92 -9.34 -17.94
CA ALA A 130 -8.98 -9.81 -18.85
C ALA A 130 -9.89 -8.69 -19.33
N LEU A 131 -9.86 -7.52 -18.66
CA LEU A 131 -10.66 -6.37 -19.04
C LEU A 131 -10.01 -5.63 -20.20
N VAL A 132 -10.81 -5.37 -21.21
CA VAL A 132 -10.45 -4.47 -22.33
C VAL A 132 -11.58 -3.47 -22.51
N LYS A 133 -11.32 -2.40 -23.25
CA LYS A 133 -12.33 -1.40 -23.58
C LYS A 133 -12.74 -1.54 -25.04
N ASN A 134 -14.04 -1.43 -25.28
CA ASN A 134 -14.56 -1.32 -26.64
C ASN A 134 -14.41 0.12 -27.16
N PRO A 135 -14.66 0.40 -28.46
CA PRO A 135 -14.59 1.75 -29.02
C PRO A 135 -15.48 2.78 -28.33
N ALA A 136 -16.57 2.32 -27.67
CA ALA A 136 -17.45 3.18 -26.87
C ALA A 136 -16.94 3.39 -25.43
N ASN A 137 -15.68 3.03 -25.13
CA ASN A 137 -15.05 3.13 -23.80
C ASN A 137 -15.71 2.29 -22.69
N GLN A 138 -16.55 1.33 -23.04
CA GLN A 138 -17.18 0.41 -22.08
C GLN A 138 -16.23 -0.75 -21.77
N ALA A 139 -16.23 -1.20 -20.50
CA ALA A 139 -15.50 -2.38 -20.09
C ALA A 139 -16.14 -3.64 -20.69
N ILE A 140 -15.32 -4.44 -21.37
CA ILE A 140 -15.74 -5.72 -21.93
C ILE A 140 -14.77 -6.83 -21.51
N VAL A 141 -15.25 -8.07 -21.53
CA VAL A 141 -14.43 -9.28 -21.48
C VAL A 141 -14.72 -10.13 -22.69
N TRP A 142 -13.72 -10.88 -23.14
CA TRP A 142 -13.89 -11.85 -24.21
C TRP A 142 -14.26 -13.21 -23.59
N VAL A 143 -15.41 -13.74 -23.98
CA VAL A 143 -15.92 -15.04 -23.53
C VAL A 143 -15.80 -16.05 -24.67
N LYS A 144 -15.16 -17.19 -24.39
CA LYS A 144 -15.08 -18.29 -25.35
C LYS A 144 -16.41 -19.03 -25.39
N THR A 145 -17.12 -18.98 -26.53
CA THR A 145 -18.43 -19.62 -26.74
C THR A 145 -18.33 -20.94 -27.48
N ALA A 146 -17.29 -21.12 -28.33
CA ALA A 146 -17.02 -22.33 -29.06
C ALA A 146 -15.50 -22.52 -29.29
N PRO A 147 -15.02 -23.67 -29.81
CA PRO A 147 -13.66 -23.76 -30.32
C PRO A 147 -13.36 -22.59 -31.27
N GLU A 148 -12.31 -21.83 -30.99
CA GLU A 148 -11.85 -20.65 -31.80
C GLU A 148 -12.85 -19.48 -31.91
N ARG A 149 -13.98 -19.52 -31.19
CA ARG A 149 -14.97 -18.45 -31.21
C ARG A 149 -15.01 -17.71 -29.89
N PHE A 150 -14.77 -16.39 -29.97
CA PHE A 150 -14.77 -15.47 -28.84
C PHE A 150 -15.80 -14.36 -29.10
N GLU A 151 -16.57 -14.03 -28.08
CA GLU A 151 -17.58 -13.00 -28.15
C GLU A 151 -17.32 -11.93 -27.09
N PRO A 152 -17.33 -10.62 -27.47
CA PRO A 152 -17.18 -9.55 -26.51
C PRO A 152 -18.48 -9.44 -25.69
N ARG A 153 -18.34 -9.32 -24.39
CA ARG A 153 -19.46 -9.13 -23.47
C ARG A 153 -19.21 -7.91 -22.60
N THR A 154 -20.11 -6.94 -22.66
CA THR A 154 -20.05 -5.75 -21.80
C THR A 154 -20.31 -6.16 -20.36
N VAL A 155 -19.47 -5.65 -19.45
CA VAL A 155 -19.50 -5.99 -18.03
C VAL A 155 -19.48 -4.74 -17.19
N THR A 156 -20.14 -4.81 -16.01
CA THR A 156 -19.94 -3.84 -14.93
C THR A 156 -18.95 -4.43 -13.96
N VAL A 157 -17.98 -3.63 -13.53
CA VAL A 157 -16.89 -4.10 -12.66
C VAL A 157 -16.71 -3.18 -11.47
N GLU A 158 -16.33 -3.77 -10.35
CA GLU A 158 -15.87 -3.07 -9.17
C GLU A 158 -14.45 -3.50 -8.80
N PRO A 159 -13.60 -2.59 -8.31
CA PRO A 159 -12.25 -2.93 -7.85
C PRO A 159 -12.32 -3.95 -6.70
N LEU A 160 -11.45 -4.98 -6.72
CA LEU A 160 -11.40 -5.98 -5.66
C LEU A 160 -10.07 -5.96 -4.90
N ASP A 161 -8.93 -6.15 -5.58
CA ASP A 161 -7.62 -6.26 -4.91
C ASP A 161 -6.43 -5.73 -5.74
N GLY A 162 -6.68 -4.89 -6.72
CA GLY A 162 -5.66 -4.32 -7.62
C GLY A 162 -5.12 -5.27 -8.68
N ALA A 163 -5.22 -6.59 -8.51
CA ALA A 163 -4.91 -7.61 -9.52
C ALA A 163 -6.19 -8.19 -10.13
N ASN A 164 -7.29 -8.14 -9.38
CA ASN A 164 -8.58 -8.68 -9.76
C ASN A 164 -9.68 -7.63 -9.62
N VAL A 165 -10.75 -7.82 -10.35
CA VAL A 165 -11.99 -7.07 -10.27
C VAL A 165 -13.16 -8.01 -10.00
N ALA A 166 -14.19 -7.50 -9.37
CA ALA A 166 -15.48 -8.18 -9.26
C ALA A 166 -16.35 -7.76 -10.46
N VAL A 167 -16.72 -8.71 -11.29
CA VAL A 167 -17.71 -8.50 -12.36
C VAL A 167 -19.09 -8.70 -11.76
N THR A 168 -19.84 -7.63 -11.61
CA THR A 168 -21.17 -7.63 -10.97
C THR A 168 -22.27 -7.96 -11.96
N THR A 169 -22.13 -7.60 -13.23
CA THR A 169 -23.07 -7.91 -14.30
C THR A 169 -22.35 -8.29 -15.59
N GLY A 170 -23.03 -9.03 -16.46
CA GLY A 170 -22.55 -9.38 -17.80
C GLY A 170 -21.88 -10.77 -17.91
N LEU A 171 -21.59 -11.48 -16.82
CA LEU A 171 -21.11 -12.85 -16.80
C LEU A 171 -22.12 -13.80 -16.17
N LYS A 172 -22.01 -15.08 -16.54
CA LYS A 172 -22.76 -16.18 -15.97
C LYS A 172 -21.81 -17.24 -15.43
N ALA A 173 -22.29 -18.06 -14.50
CA ALA A 173 -21.54 -19.21 -14.02
C ALA A 173 -21.19 -20.14 -15.17
N GLY A 174 -19.93 -20.57 -15.26
CA GLY A 174 -19.43 -21.42 -16.34
C GLY A 174 -18.88 -20.69 -17.56
N ASP A 175 -19.03 -19.36 -17.66
CA ASP A 175 -18.40 -18.58 -18.74
C ASP A 175 -16.87 -18.71 -18.69
N ARG A 176 -16.26 -18.93 -19.84
CA ARG A 176 -14.79 -19.04 -20.00
C ARG A 176 -14.25 -17.72 -20.49
N VAL A 177 -13.67 -16.93 -19.58
CA VAL A 177 -13.11 -15.60 -19.87
C VAL A 177 -11.67 -15.72 -20.34
N VAL A 178 -11.31 -14.98 -21.37
CA VAL A 178 -9.93 -14.86 -21.87
C VAL A 178 -9.14 -13.96 -20.92
N VAL A 179 -8.15 -14.52 -20.24
CA VAL A 179 -7.30 -13.81 -19.28
C VAL A 179 -5.99 -13.35 -19.94
N ARG A 180 -5.38 -14.21 -20.78
CA ARG A 180 -4.14 -13.91 -21.49
C ARG A 180 -4.46 -13.62 -22.95
N GLY A 181 -3.90 -12.51 -23.48
CA GLY A 181 -4.13 -12.11 -24.85
C GLY A 181 -5.47 -11.44 -25.13
N ALA A 182 -6.23 -11.03 -24.12
CA ALA A 182 -7.51 -10.32 -24.30
C ALA A 182 -7.36 -9.07 -25.19
N THR A 183 -6.29 -8.33 -25.03
CA THR A 183 -5.96 -7.16 -25.86
C THR A 183 -5.70 -7.55 -27.33
N LEU A 184 -5.04 -8.69 -27.59
CA LEU A 184 -4.78 -9.17 -28.94
C LEU A 184 -6.09 -9.57 -29.63
N VAL A 185 -6.96 -10.29 -28.93
CA VAL A 185 -8.30 -10.65 -29.46
C VAL A 185 -9.11 -9.39 -29.79
N ASN A 186 -8.95 -8.32 -29.01
CA ASN A 186 -9.64 -7.05 -29.23
C ASN A 186 -9.12 -6.27 -30.44
N GLN A 187 -7.89 -6.54 -30.93
CA GLN A 187 -7.28 -5.90 -32.08
C GLN A 187 -7.56 -6.58 -33.42
N VAL A 188 -7.94 -7.86 -33.41
CA VAL A 188 -8.15 -8.72 -34.60
C VAL A 188 -9.58 -8.57 -35.19
N ARG A 189 -10.23 -7.48 -34.98
CA ARG A 189 -11.59 -7.23 -35.44
C ARG A 189 -11.62 -6.49 -36.79
#